data_b70cdbe07cf3121ce781d7165d13d34a
#
_entry.id   b70cdbe07cf3121ce781d7165d13d34a
#
_cell.length_a   1.000
_cell.length_b   1.000
_cell.length_c   1.000
_cell.angle_alpha   90.00
_cell.angle_beta   90.00
_cell.angle_gamma   90.00
#
_symmetry.space_group_name_H-M   'P 1'
#
loop_
_entity.id
_entity.type
_entity.pdbx_description
1 polymer ?
#
loop_
_entity_poly.entity_id
_entity_poly.type
_entity_poly.pdbx_seq_one_letter_code
_entity_poly.pdbx_strand_id
1 'polypeptide(L)'
;MTLNYNLDAHLAELYESYPEGNNKPVIGITTNFSGQDVTIREVFHKQVIDAGGTPLLIPPTTDKQILTNILDRIDGLLLTGGADVNPLWAGEEPTLNVGNINDKRDLSELLTTRLAYNRQIPIFAVCRGMQVLAIALDGKVQQHIYDPYIVEETGEKKLARLKSVTTLRPAKLKHDQSAAFTEPTHSIAIEPDSILHSIYKQDKIFVNSFHHQAVSVPGKRFKATAYAPDGVIECMESAEFKPILGVQWHPEWLEEEGQKLFKWFVNEADNFRTAKQLHTRILTLDTHCDTPMFFPQGVDFAKRDPRILYDLHKMTEGHQDAVTMAAYLPQPRIGETFSSKIDVEGLKRFNPELTDVLDNLTPTSYADLIFNKIEKIVKENSRYLSIARTPSDLYEDKRKGRKSIMFAIENGLALEGDLANVKYFAQRGVTYITLCHNGDNDICDSARGSNLHGGVSKFGIEVIKEMNRNGIMVDLSHGGEKSFYDALEISSQPIVCSHSNSKALCDVPRNLTDDQLKALAKKGGVAHITLYGGFLCKGGTASILDAIAHLEHAIDVMGIDHVGIGTDFDGDGTVRGMADASEMINFTRHLLARKYSERDIEKIWGGNWLRVMAQVQAAKQK
;
A
#
# COMPACT_ATOMS: atom_id res chain seq x y z
N MET A 1 6.08 49.20 3.21
CA MET A 1 4.77 49.07 3.89
C MET A 1 4.85 49.78 5.21
N THR A 2 4.00 50.77 5.48
CA THR A 2 3.84 51.35 6.80
C THR A 2 3.15 50.32 7.67
N LEU A 3 3.81 49.85 8.72
CA LEU A 3 3.22 48.88 9.66
C LEU A 3 1.97 49.54 10.31
N ASN A 4 0.83 48.88 10.21
CA ASN A 4 -0.37 49.27 10.94
C ASN A 4 -0.33 48.62 12.33
N TYR A 5 -0.22 49.39 13.39
CA TYR A 5 -0.17 48.90 14.76
C TYR A 5 -1.57 48.77 15.41
N ASN A 6 -2.63 48.78 14.60
CA ASN A 6 -4.00 48.58 15.09
C ASN A 6 -4.36 47.10 14.99
N LEU A 7 -4.29 46.39 16.13
CA LEU A 7 -4.60 44.96 16.22
C LEU A 7 -6.05 44.66 15.82
N ASP A 8 -7.01 45.55 16.16
CA ASP A 8 -8.42 45.35 15.84
C ASP A 8 -8.67 45.41 14.33
N ALA A 9 -7.93 46.24 13.61
CA ALA A 9 -7.99 46.28 12.15
C ALA A 9 -7.52 44.96 11.52
N HIS A 10 -6.41 44.40 12.00
CA HIS A 10 -5.93 43.09 11.54
C HIS A 10 -6.88 41.95 11.91
N LEU A 11 -7.50 42.00 13.10
CA LEU A 11 -8.52 41.03 13.49
C LEU A 11 -9.77 41.13 12.62
N ALA A 12 -10.20 42.33 12.26
CA ALA A 12 -11.33 42.55 11.38
C ALA A 12 -11.11 41.92 10.00
N GLU A 13 -9.90 42.05 9.42
CA GLU A 13 -9.51 41.38 8.17
C GLU A 13 -9.63 39.86 8.26
N LEU A 14 -9.23 39.27 9.39
CA LEU A 14 -9.34 37.82 9.63
C LEU A 14 -10.82 37.39 9.74
N TYR A 15 -11.67 38.20 10.35
CA TYR A 15 -13.09 37.90 10.51
C TYR A 15 -13.94 38.16 9.26
N GLU A 16 -13.39 38.79 8.21
CA GLU A 16 -14.03 38.87 6.90
C GLU A 16 -14.09 37.53 6.18
N SER A 17 -13.20 36.57 6.56
CA SER A 17 -13.25 35.19 6.08
C SER A 17 -14.25 34.36 6.88
N TYR A 18 -14.69 33.22 6.29
CA TYR A 18 -15.50 32.24 7.05
C TYR A 18 -14.77 31.77 8.31
N PRO A 19 -15.50 31.41 9.39
CA PRO A 19 -14.90 30.96 10.66
C PRO A 19 -14.04 29.70 10.48
N GLU A 20 -14.28 28.93 9.42
CA GLU A 20 -13.44 27.79 9.04
C GLU A 20 -12.31 28.28 8.14
N GLY A 21 -11.07 27.98 8.52
CA GLY A 21 -9.90 28.23 7.66
C GLY A 21 -10.05 27.52 6.32
N ASN A 22 -9.45 28.04 5.26
CA ASN A 22 -9.32 27.32 4.01
C ASN A 22 -8.66 25.95 4.30
N ASN A 23 -9.30 24.89 3.84
CA ASN A 23 -8.87 23.51 4.08
C ASN A 23 -7.63 23.18 3.23
N LYS A 24 -6.48 23.75 3.58
CA LYS A 24 -5.18 23.58 2.92
C LYS A 24 -4.42 22.39 3.50
N PRO A 25 -3.59 21.69 2.70
CA PRO A 25 -2.76 20.61 3.22
C PRO A 25 -1.73 21.15 4.23
N VAL A 26 -1.48 20.38 5.28
CA VAL A 26 -0.50 20.68 6.32
C VAL A 26 0.84 20.03 5.96
N ILE A 27 1.87 20.83 5.78
CA ILE A 27 3.20 20.39 5.41
C ILE A 27 4.12 20.42 6.63
N GLY A 28 4.51 19.25 7.09
CA GLY A 28 5.54 19.11 8.13
C GLY A 28 6.92 19.42 7.55
N ILE A 29 7.63 20.35 8.15
CA ILE A 29 8.97 20.78 7.72
C ILE A 29 9.99 20.45 8.81
N THR A 30 11.00 19.64 8.49
CA THR A 30 12.05 19.32 9.45
C THR A 30 12.95 20.52 9.71
N THR A 31 13.35 20.68 10.97
CA THR A 31 14.15 21.81 11.43
C THR A 31 15.56 21.40 11.85
N ASN A 32 16.45 22.38 12.01
CA ASN A 32 17.84 22.20 12.41
C ASN A 32 18.07 22.74 13.84
N PHE A 33 19.23 22.43 14.40
CA PHE A 33 19.74 23.07 15.61
C PHE A 33 20.80 24.14 15.26
N SER A 34 20.74 25.27 15.97
CA SER A 34 21.83 26.23 16.06
C SER A 34 22.12 26.49 17.54
N GLY A 35 23.13 25.82 18.07
CA GLY A 35 23.38 25.80 19.52
C GLY A 35 22.22 25.09 20.25
N GLN A 36 21.45 25.82 21.05
CA GLN A 36 20.26 25.33 21.74
C GLN A 36 18.96 25.69 21.02
N ASP A 37 19.03 26.48 19.97
CA ASP A 37 17.85 26.96 19.23
C ASP A 37 17.45 25.99 18.11
N VAL A 38 16.16 25.78 17.95
CA VAL A 38 15.58 25.10 16.79
C VAL A 38 15.36 26.12 15.69
N THR A 39 15.96 25.90 14.52
CA THR A 39 16.03 26.89 13.44
C THR A 39 15.60 26.31 12.10
N ILE A 40 15.10 27.20 11.22
CA ILE A 40 14.85 26.95 9.81
C ILE A 40 15.10 28.22 9.00
N ARG A 41 15.55 28.08 7.75
CA ARG A 41 15.64 29.23 6.85
C ARG A 41 14.24 29.61 6.37
N GLU A 42 13.94 30.91 6.39
CA GLU A 42 12.63 31.47 6.01
C GLU A 42 12.12 30.98 4.64
N VAL A 43 13.02 30.83 3.68
CA VAL A 43 12.69 30.42 2.31
C VAL A 43 11.90 29.11 2.25
N PHE A 44 12.14 28.13 3.15
CA PHE A 44 11.41 26.85 3.11
C PHE A 44 9.94 27.01 3.43
N HIS A 45 9.61 27.68 4.55
CA HIS A 45 8.18 27.82 4.89
C HIS A 45 7.48 28.83 3.95
N LYS A 46 8.20 29.86 3.46
CA LYS A 46 7.67 30.77 2.46
C LYS A 46 7.29 30.05 1.18
N GLN A 47 8.14 29.18 0.64
CA GLN A 47 7.83 28.39 -0.57
C GLN A 47 6.61 27.50 -0.37
N VAL A 48 6.42 26.90 0.81
CA VAL A 48 5.21 26.11 1.14
C VAL A 48 3.97 26.98 1.15
N ILE A 49 4.01 28.18 1.76
CA ILE A 49 2.89 29.13 1.79
C ILE A 49 2.54 29.58 0.37
N ASP A 50 3.54 29.98 -0.42
CA ASP A 50 3.36 30.46 -1.80
C ASP A 50 2.83 29.34 -2.73
N ALA A 51 3.08 28.06 -2.40
CA ALA A 51 2.50 26.90 -3.07
C ALA A 51 1.08 26.55 -2.60
N GLY A 52 0.55 27.22 -1.57
CA GLY A 52 -0.80 27.02 -1.05
C GLY A 52 -0.90 26.04 0.13
N GLY A 53 0.23 25.59 0.70
CA GLY A 53 0.28 24.73 1.88
C GLY A 53 0.27 25.51 3.20
N THR A 54 0.02 24.80 4.30
CA THR A 54 0.16 25.31 5.67
C THR A 54 1.42 24.71 6.32
N PRO A 55 2.47 25.48 6.58
CA PRO A 55 3.70 24.93 7.17
C PRO A 55 3.53 24.60 8.66
N LEU A 56 4.01 23.42 9.06
CA LEU A 56 4.14 22.98 10.45
C LEU A 56 5.60 22.62 10.71
N LEU A 57 6.28 23.35 11.59
CA LEU A 57 7.67 23.07 11.91
C LEU A 57 7.79 21.86 12.86
N ILE A 58 8.60 20.89 12.46
CA ILE A 58 8.87 19.67 13.24
C ILE A 58 10.19 19.84 13.97
N PRO A 59 10.20 20.01 15.31
CA PRO A 59 11.43 20.04 16.07
C PRO A 59 12.08 18.64 16.08
N PRO A 60 13.42 18.54 16.10
CA PRO A 60 14.09 17.26 16.22
C PRO A 60 13.70 16.56 17.53
N THR A 61 13.05 15.40 17.40
CA THR A 61 12.61 14.58 18.54
C THR A 61 12.64 13.08 18.16
N THR A 62 12.90 12.24 19.15
CA THR A 62 12.83 10.78 19.02
C THR A 62 11.72 10.17 19.85
N ASP A 63 10.90 11.02 20.48
CA ASP A 63 9.72 10.56 21.22
C ASP A 63 8.67 9.99 20.26
N LYS A 64 8.37 8.70 20.46
CA LYS A 64 7.49 7.92 19.57
C LYS A 64 6.08 8.48 19.50
N GLN A 65 5.54 8.94 20.64
CA GLN A 65 4.17 9.47 20.72
C GLN A 65 4.09 10.82 20.01
N ILE A 66 5.10 11.68 20.22
CA ILE A 66 5.17 12.99 19.54
C ILE A 66 5.30 12.80 18.04
N LEU A 67 6.22 11.94 17.57
CA LEU A 67 6.39 11.67 16.13
C LEU A 67 5.09 11.16 15.49
N THR A 68 4.44 10.17 16.12
CA THR A 68 3.16 9.64 15.63
C THR A 68 2.10 10.72 15.58
N ASN A 69 1.97 11.53 16.63
CA ASN A 69 1.01 12.64 16.68
C ASN A 69 1.24 13.70 15.59
N ILE A 70 2.49 14.02 15.28
CA ILE A 70 2.83 14.96 14.20
C ILE A 70 2.44 14.35 12.85
N LEU A 71 2.84 13.10 12.59
CA LEU A 71 2.59 12.43 11.31
C LEU A 71 1.09 12.23 11.03
N ASP A 72 0.27 12.02 12.05
CA ASP A 72 -1.18 11.93 11.90
C ASP A 72 -1.82 13.27 11.47
N ARG A 73 -1.15 14.40 11.70
CA ARG A 73 -1.64 15.75 11.41
C ARG A 73 -1.13 16.38 10.14
N ILE A 74 -0.04 15.86 9.58
CA ILE A 74 0.52 16.38 8.34
C ILE A 74 -0.01 15.62 7.13
N ASP A 75 0.03 16.29 5.99
CA ASP A 75 -0.38 15.75 4.69
C ASP A 75 0.80 15.62 3.73
N GLY A 76 1.93 16.23 4.05
CA GLY A 76 3.19 16.12 3.34
C GLY A 76 4.37 16.35 4.27
N LEU A 77 5.54 15.75 3.96
CA LEU A 77 6.79 15.92 4.70
C LEU A 77 7.84 16.56 3.81
N LEU A 78 8.35 17.72 4.24
CA LEU A 78 9.50 18.41 3.63
C LEU A 78 10.76 18.16 4.46
N LEU A 79 11.72 17.45 3.89
CA LEU A 79 13.07 17.25 4.47
C LEU A 79 13.99 18.35 3.97
N THR A 80 14.55 19.13 4.90
CA THR A 80 15.35 20.32 4.57
C THR A 80 16.85 20.05 4.44
N GLY A 81 17.56 20.94 3.76
CA GLY A 81 19.02 20.95 3.68
C GLY A 81 19.71 21.12 5.03
N GLY A 82 21.02 20.99 5.08
CA GLY A 82 21.81 21.17 6.32
C GLY A 82 23.17 20.50 6.32
N ALA A 83 23.72 20.28 7.51
CA ALA A 83 24.99 19.59 7.75
C ALA A 83 24.94 18.11 7.33
N ASP A 84 26.10 17.46 7.25
CA ASP A 84 26.21 16.06 6.81
C ASP A 84 25.44 15.11 7.72
N VAL A 85 24.95 14.01 7.14
CA VAL A 85 24.39 12.88 7.89
C VAL A 85 25.53 12.00 8.38
N ASN A 86 25.49 11.55 9.64
CA ASN A 86 26.48 10.64 10.17
C ASN A 86 26.53 9.33 9.36
N PRO A 87 27.69 9.00 8.73
CA PRO A 87 27.81 7.80 7.89
C PRO A 87 27.53 6.48 8.60
N LEU A 88 27.66 6.43 9.92
CA LEU A 88 27.33 5.25 10.72
C LEU A 88 25.88 4.78 10.53
N TRP A 89 24.94 5.67 10.19
CA TRP A 89 23.57 5.31 9.87
C TRP A 89 23.43 4.52 8.56
N ALA A 90 24.42 4.68 7.65
CA ALA A 90 24.52 3.89 6.42
C ALA A 90 25.41 2.65 6.58
N GLY A 91 25.91 2.37 7.80
CA GLY A 91 26.85 1.29 8.09
C GLY A 91 28.29 1.55 7.58
N GLU A 92 28.68 2.82 7.44
CA GLU A 92 29.97 3.25 6.91
C GLU A 92 30.75 4.07 7.96
N GLU A 93 32.08 3.92 7.98
CA GLU A 93 32.95 4.76 8.82
C GLU A 93 33.09 6.17 8.22
N PRO A 94 33.19 7.23 9.06
CA PRO A 94 33.38 8.59 8.57
C PRO A 94 34.76 8.76 7.93
N THR A 95 34.79 9.33 6.73
CA THR A 95 36.04 9.70 6.04
C THR A 95 36.55 11.08 6.48
N LEU A 96 37.78 11.43 6.09
CA LEU A 96 38.43 12.70 6.48
C LEU A 96 37.65 13.95 6.03
N ASN A 97 36.86 13.83 4.97
CA ASN A 97 36.15 14.95 4.35
C ASN A 97 34.71 15.11 4.81
N VAL A 98 34.25 14.31 5.79
CA VAL A 98 32.95 14.49 6.41
C VAL A 98 32.90 15.80 7.16
N GLY A 99 31.86 16.60 6.92
CA GLY A 99 31.66 17.87 7.59
C GLY A 99 31.04 17.73 8.99
N ASN A 100 30.38 18.78 9.45
CA ASN A 100 29.65 18.73 10.73
C ASN A 100 28.47 17.78 10.67
N ILE A 101 28.34 16.95 11.70
CA ILE A 101 27.21 16.02 11.86
C ILE A 101 26.36 16.40 13.09
N ASN A 102 25.09 16.02 13.09
CA ASN A 102 24.16 16.25 14.20
C ASN A 102 23.28 15.01 14.43
N ASP A 103 23.77 14.09 15.29
CA ASP A 103 23.11 12.81 15.55
C ASP A 103 21.67 12.93 16.06
N LYS A 104 21.35 13.99 16.84
CA LYS A 104 19.97 14.21 17.32
C LYS A 104 19.03 14.53 16.17
N ARG A 105 19.49 15.35 15.22
CA ARG A 105 18.74 15.65 14.01
C ARG A 105 18.66 14.42 13.11
N ASP A 106 19.76 13.72 12.91
CA ASP A 106 19.85 12.54 12.04
C ASP A 106 18.83 11.47 12.47
N LEU A 107 18.88 11.03 13.74
CA LEU A 107 17.95 10.02 14.22
C LEU A 107 16.49 10.46 14.14
N SER A 108 16.19 11.72 14.49
CA SER A 108 14.86 12.29 14.38
C SER A 108 14.33 12.25 12.94
N GLU A 109 15.12 12.72 11.98
CA GLU A 109 14.71 12.76 10.57
C GLU A 109 14.65 11.38 9.94
N LEU A 110 15.55 10.45 10.26
CA LEU A 110 15.51 9.07 9.78
C LEU A 110 14.24 8.36 10.25
N LEU A 111 13.89 8.50 11.53
CA LEU A 111 12.64 7.94 12.08
C LEU A 111 11.41 8.58 11.45
N THR A 112 11.38 9.90 11.36
CA THR A 112 10.27 10.65 10.76
C THR A 112 10.06 10.24 9.31
N THR A 113 11.14 10.14 8.53
CA THR A 113 11.11 9.72 7.12
C THR A 113 10.58 8.30 6.96
N ARG A 114 11.08 7.36 7.77
CA ARG A 114 10.63 5.96 7.71
C ARG A 114 9.17 5.81 8.08
N LEU A 115 8.71 6.50 9.13
CA LEU A 115 7.32 6.49 9.56
C LEU A 115 6.39 7.19 8.56
N ALA A 116 6.82 8.29 7.94
CA ALA A 116 6.08 8.98 6.88
C ALA A 116 5.95 8.09 5.64
N TYR A 117 7.04 7.42 5.24
CA TYR A 117 7.01 6.45 4.15
C TYR A 117 6.00 5.32 4.40
N ASN A 118 5.99 4.73 5.59
CA ASN A 118 5.04 3.67 5.94
C ASN A 118 3.58 4.16 5.92
N ARG A 119 3.33 5.43 6.23
CA ARG A 119 2.01 6.08 6.19
C ARG A 119 1.63 6.63 4.83
N GLN A 120 2.44 6.41 3.81
CA GLN A 120 2.23 6.89 2.44
C GLN A 120 2.14 8.42 2.32
N ILE A 121 2.68 9.15 3.29
CA ILE A 121 2.74 10.60 3.26
C ILE A 121 3.66 11.04 2.12
N PRO A 122 3.24 11.95 1.22
CA PRO A 122 4.10 12.56 0.22
C PRO A 122 5.36 13.16 0.84
N ILE A 123 6.53 12.91 0.24
CA ILE A 123 7.81 13.41 0.75
C ILE A 123 8.51 14.23 -0.34
N PHE A 124 8.89 15.46 0.00
CA PHE A 124 9.82 16.24 -0.79
C PHE A 124 11.11 16.47 0.00
N ALA A 125 12.24 16.15 -0.58
CA ALA A 125 13.53 16.15 0.10
C ALA A 125 14.56 17.00 -0.64
N VAL A 126 15.19 17.96 0.05
CA VAL A 126 16.09 18.96 -0.53
C VAL A 126 17.50 18.77 0.01
N CYS A 127 18.49 18.64 -0.86
CA CYS A 127 19.93 18.55 -0.57
C CYS A 127 20.22 17.44 0.47
N ARG A 128 20.60 17.80 1.70
CA ARG A 128 20.76 16.83 2.80
C ARG A 128 19.50 15.99 3.03
N GLY A 129 18.31 16.58 2.84
CA GLY A 129 17.04 15.84 2.95
C GLY A 129 16.96 14.66 1.99
N MET A 130 17.45 14.79 0.76
CA MET A 130 17.55 13.69 -0.21
C MET A 130 18.49 12.58 0.30
N GLN A 131 19.58 12.94 0.95
CA GLN A 131 20.54 12.00 1.54
C GLN A 131 19.91 11.25 2.73
N VAL A 132 19.18 11.96 3.62
CA VAL A 132 18.39 11.36 4.71
C VAL A 132 17.35 10.38 4.15
N LEU A 133 16.63 10.78 3.10
CA LEU A 133 15.64 9.94 2.44
C LEU A 133 16.27 8.65 1.90
N ALA A 134 17.44 8.73 1.25
CA ALA A 134 18.17 7.57 0.75
C ALA A 134 18.59 6.63 1.90
N ILE A 135 19.27 7.16 2.94
CA ILE A 135 19.75 6.36 4.08
C ILE A 135 18.59 5.71 4.84
N ALA A 136 17.49 6.44 5.08
CA ALA A 136 16.31 5.90 5.77
C ALA A 136 15.68 4.70 5.06
N LEU A 137 15.93 4.53 3.76
CA LEU A 137 15.33 3.51 2.91
C LEU A 137 16.38 2.66 2.16
N ASP A 138 17.47 2.35 2.88
CA ASP A 138 18.52 1.41 2.49
C ASP A 138 19.40 1.87 1.29
N GLY A 139 19.44 3.17 1.03
CA GLY A 139 20.35 3.81 0.08
C GLY A 139 21.70 4.15 0.69
N LYS A 140 22.58 4.71 -0.14
CA LYS A 140 23.95 5.13 0.26
C LYS A 140 24.28 6.53 -0.23
N VAL A 141 25.12 7.21 0.54
CA VAL A 141 25.63 8.55 0.25
C VAL A 141 27.14 8.49 0.07
N GLN A 142 27.66 9.08 -1.00
CA GLN A 142 29.08 9.32 -1.14
C GLN A 142 29.47 10.49 -0.23
N GLN A 143 30.35 10.24 0.74
CA GLN A 143 30.70 11.19 1.81
C GLN A 143 31.47 12.42 1.30
N HIS A 144 32.11 12.30 0.14
CA HIS A 144 32.73 13.44 -0.56
C HIS A 144 32.84 13.12 -2.05
N ILE A 145 32.14 13.87 -2.89
CA ILE A 145 32.03 13.58 -4.34
C ILE A 145 33.35 13.73 -5.12
N TYR A 146 34.32 14.41 -4.55
CA TYR A 146 35.67 14.58 -5.15
C TYR A 146 36.64 13.46 -4.79
N ASP A 147 36.29 12.59 -3.82
CA ASP A 147 37.08 11.41 -3.50
C ASP A 147 36.93 10.34 -4.59
N PRO A 148 37.97 9.54 -4.88
CA PRO A 148 37.83 8.46 -5.83
C PRO A 148 36.82 7.41 -5.33
N TYR A 149 35.76 7.18 -6.09
CA TYR A 149 34.76 6.16 -5.76
C TYR A 149 35.38 4.76 -5.90
N ILE A 150 35.58 4.07 -4.78
CA ILE A 150 36.02 2.67 -4.77
C ILE A 150 34.77 1.81 -4.88
N VAL A 151 34.44 1.36 -6.10
CA VAL A 151 33.47 0.29 -6.29
C VAL A 151 34.16 -1.02 -5.88
N GLU A 152 33.69 -1.69 -4.85
CA GLU A 152 34.06 -3.10 -4.60
C GLU A 152 33.49 -3.97 -5.73
N GLU A 153 34.27 -4.13 -6.79
CA GLU A 153 33.94 -5.04 -7.89
C GLU A 153 34.48 -6.43 -7.60
N THR A 154 33.57 -7.41 -7.56
CA THR A 154 33.95 -8.83 -7.50
C THR A 154 34.52 -9.31 -8.84
N GLY A 155 35.74 -9.90 -8.80
CA GLY A 155 36.41 -10.77 -9.79
C GLY A 155 36.34 -10.42 -11.28
N GLU A 156 35.29 -10.80 -11.97
CA GLU A 156 35.19 -10.69 -13.45
C GLU A 156 34.96 -9.28 -13.97
N LYS A 157 34.23 -8.45 -13.27
CA LYS A 157 33.98 -7.03 -13.66
C LYS A 157 35.24 -6.19 -13.53
N LYS A 158 36.11 -6.49 -12.57
CA LYS A 158 37.40 -5.81 -12.38
C LYS A 158 38.35 -6.04 -13.58
N LEU A 159 38.33 -7.23 -14.16
CA LEU A 159 39.15 -7.58 -15.35
C LEU A 159 38.65 -6.95 -16.64
N ALA A 160 37.34 -6.81 -16.81
CA ALA A 160 36.72 -6.15 -17.96
C ALA A 160 37.02 -4.65 -18.00
N ARG A 161 37.02 -3.99 -16.81
CA ARG A 161 37.31 -2.56 -16.67
C ARG A 161 38.78 -2.20 -16.91
N LEU A 162 39.71 -3.07 -16.51
CA LEU A 162 41.14 -2.86 -16.80
C LEU A 162 41.46 -2.91 -18.31
N LYS A 163 40.57 -3.49 -19.13
CA LYS A 163 40.67 -3.54 -20.60
C LYS A 163 39.99 -2.37 -21.31
N SER A 164 39.16 -1.55 -20.62
CA SER A 164 38.39 -0.44 -21.23
C SER A 164 38.86 0.96 -20.82
N VAL A 165 40.07 1.12 -20.32
CA VAL A 165 40.61 2.40 -19.82
C VAL A 165 41.04 3.30 -21.00
N THR A 166 40.07 3.73 -21.81
CA THR A 166 40.25 4.84 -22.76
C THR A 166 39.07 5.79 -22.85
N THR A 167 38.09 5.67 -21.97
CA THR A 167 37.07 6.71 -21.83
C THR A 167 37.53 7.74 -20.80
N LEU A 168 37.82 8.95 -21.26
CA LEU A 168 38.01 10.14 -20.42
C LEU A 168 36.80 10.24 -19.47
N ARG A 169 37.03 10.12 -18.16
CA ARG A 169 35.99 10.44 -17.19
C ARG A 169 35.60 11.90 -17.41
N PRO A 170 34.29 12.24 -17.36
CA PRO A 170 33.88 13.63 -17.38
C PRO A 170 34.64 14.42 -16.31
N ALA A 171 35.04 15.64 -16.63
CA ALA A 171 35.67 16.53 -15.62
C ALA A 171 34.68 16.72 -14.49
N LYS A 172 35.12 16.57 -13.25
CA LYS A 172 34.26 16.83 -12.07
C LYS A 172 33.83 18.29 -12.03
N LEU A 173 32.56 18.52 -11.81
CA LEU A 173 31.97 19.83 -11.66
C LEU A 173 32.20 20.34 -10.23
N LYS A 174 32.12 21.66 -10.05
CA LYS A 174 32.11 22.28 -8.73
C LYS A 174 30.67 22.31 -8.20
N HIS A 175 30.33 21.36 -7.33
CA HIS A 175 28.99 21.27 -6.72
C HIS A 175 28.81 22.13 -5.46
N ASP A 176 29.89 22.72 -4.94
CA ASP A 176 29.84 23.75 -3.91
C ASP A 176 30.21 25.10 -4.54
N GLN A 177 29.18 25.75 -5.13
CA GLN A 177 29.37 26.98 -5.91
C GLN A 177 29.76 28.15 -5.07
N SER A 178 30.51 29.09 -5.71
CA SER A 178 30.88 30.38 -5.11
C SER A 178 29.94 31.53 -5.51
N ALA A 179 28.90 31.24 -6.32
CA ALA A 179 27.88 32.19 -6.74
C ALA A 179 26.77 32.35 -5.69
N ALA A 180 25.85 33.29 -5.88
CA ALA A 180 24.71 33.50 -5.00
C ALA A 180 23.76 32.25 -5.04
N PHE A 181 22.96 32.07 -3.97
CA PHE A 181 21.99 30.96 -3.88
C PHE A 181 20.96 30.96 -5.00
N THR A 182 20.65 32.12 -5.54
CA THR A 182 19.67 32.33 -6.63
C THR A 182 20.23 32.05 -8.03
N GLU A 183 21.55 31.83 -8.16
CA GLU A 183 22.20 31.65 -9.46
C GLU A 183 22.44 30.18 -9.79
N PRO A 184 21.86 29.66 -10.89
CA PRO A 184 22.19 28.33 -11.39
C PRO A 184 23.65 28.27 -11.89
N THR A 185 24.37 27.19 -11.58
CA THR A 185 25.78 27.05 -11.95
C THR A 185 26.10 25.84 -12.82
N HIS A 186 25.24 24.85 -12.86
CA HIS A 186 25.40 23.72 -13.78
C HIS A 186 24.04 23.21 -14.28
N SER A 187 24.11 22.38 -15.32
CA SER A 187 22.93 21.73 -15.87
C SER A 187 22.77 20.32 -15.34
N ILE A 188 21.53 19.83 -15.34
CA ILE A 188 21.20 18.43 -15.10
C ILE A 188 20.40 17.89 -16.28
N ALA A 189 20.66 16.62 -16.66
CA ALA A 189 19.85 15.87 -17.61
C ALA A 189 18.76 15.12 -16.86
N ILE A 190 17.52 15.17 -17.36
CA ILE A 190 16.33 14.59 -16.72
C ILE A 190 15.89 13.37 -17.54
N GLU A 191 15.66 12.26 -16.86
CA GLU A 191 15.11 11.04 -17.48
C GLU A 191 13.66 11.25 -17.93
N PRO A 192 13.30 10.85 -19.17
CA PRO A 192 11.91 10.82 -19.62
C PRO A 192 11.04 9.98 -18.68
N ASP A 193 9.73 10.25 -18.63
CA ASP A 193 8.75 9.52 -17.80
C ASP A 193 9.00 9.58 -16.29
N SER A 194 9.84 10.53 -15.85
CA SER A 194 10.07 10.82 -14.43
C SER A 194 9.06 11.85 -13.89
N ILE A 195 8.91 11.86 -12.55
CA ILE A 195 8.15 12.93 -11.86
C ILE A 195 8.75 14.28 -12.23
N LEU A 196 10.08 14.40 -12.17
CA LEU A 196 10.79 15.64 -12.48
C LEU A 196 10.51 16.11 -13.91
N HIS A 197 10.56 15.19 -14.91
CA HIS A 197 10.22 15.51 -16.29
C HIS A 197 8.76 15.94 -16.44
N SER A 198 7.84 15.31 -15.68
CA SER A 198 6.42 15.70 -15.69
C SER A 198 6.17 17.13 -15.19
N ILE A 199 7.03 17.62 -14.30
CA ILE A 199 6.95 18.98 -13.72
C ILE A 199 7.54 20.01 -14.67
N TYR A 200 8.76 19.80 -15.17
CA TYR A 200 9.49 20.79 -15.96
C TYR A 200 9.17 20.74 -17.47
N LYS A 201 8.74 19.59 -17.98
CA LYS A 201 8.51 19.35 -19.43
C LYS A 201 9.76 19.62 -20.29
N GLN A 202 10.94 19.35 -19.75
CA GLN A 202 12.24 19.59 -20.35
C GLN A 202 13.19 18.44 -20.02
N ASP A 203 14.02 18.04 -20.97
CA ASP A 203 15.04 17.00 -20.79
C ASP A 203 16.29 17.52 -20.07
N LYS A 204 16.40 18.84 -19.91
CA LYS A 204 17.56 19.50 -19.29
C LYS A 204 17.15 20.82 -18.68
N ILE A 205 17.60 21.05 -17.43
CA ILE A 205 17.45 22.33 -16.71
C ILE A 205 18.78 22.77 -16.08
N PHE A 206 18.85 24.01 -15.61
CA PHE A 206 19.98 24.53 -14.86
C PHE A 206 19.63 24.70 -13.39
N VAL A 207 20.55 24.33 -12.49
CA VAL A 207 20.35 24.31 -11.05
C VAL A 207 21.49 24.99 -10.29
N ASN A 208 21.22 25.49 -9.09
CA ASN A 208 22.23 25.93 -8.12
C ASN A 208 22.81 24.69 -7.41
N SER A 209 23.96 24.85 -6.72
CA SER A 209 24.63 23.70 -6.12
C SER A 209 25.47 24.11 -4.90
N PHE A 210 25.15 23.53 -3.74
CA PHE A 210 25.82 23.82 -2.46
C PHE A 210 25.98 22.51 -1.67
N HIS A 211 26.66 21.53 -2.26
CA HIS A 211 26.89 20.24 -1.62
C HIS A 211 28.24 19.64 -2.02
N HIS A 212 28.83 18.89 -1.12
CA HIS A 212 30.02 18.08 -1.38
C HIS A 212 29.77 16.59 -1.21
N GLN A 213 28.54 16.22 -0.77
CA GLN A 213 28.05 14.87 -0.70
C GLN A 213 26.92 14.68 -1.73
N ALA A 214 26.68 13.44 -2.15
CA ALA A 214 25.57 13.09 -3.02
C ALA A 214 25.12 11.64 -2.77
N VAL A 215 23.87 11.34 -3.09
CA VAL A 215 23.40 9.95 -3.11
C VAL A 215 24.17 9.17 -4.16
N SER A 216 24.80 8.07 -3.75
CA SER A 216 25.53 7.14 -4.64
C SER A 216 24.68 5.92 -5.02
N VAL A 217 23.81 5.47 -4.12
CA VAL A 217 22.82 4.39 -4.34
C VAL A 217 21.49 4.85 -3.79
N PRO A 218 20.48 5.08 -4.63
CA PRO A 218 19.14 5.51 -4.19
C PRO A 218 18.42 4.54 -3.26
N GLY A 219 18.81 3.25 -3.26
CA GLY A 219 18.11 2.17 -2.61
C GLY A 219 17.12 1.47 -3.55
N LYS A 220 16.59 0.31 -3.13
CA LYS A 220 15.74 -0.53 -3.99
C LYS A 220 14.36 0.08 -4.30
N ARG A 221 13.90 1.02 -3.48
CA ARG A 221 12.58 1.67 -3.57
C ARG A 221 12.58 2.94 -4.41
N PHE A 222 13.76 3.35 -4.87
CA PHE A 222 13.97 4.58 -5.63
C PHE A 222 14.73 4.33 -6.91
N LYS A 223 14.58 5.24 -7.85
CA LYS A 223 15.39 5.34 -9.06
C LYS A 223 15.98 6.75 -9.14
N ALA A 224 17.21 6.87 -9.62
CA ALA A 224 17.80 8.15 -9.98
C ALA A 224 17.19 8.62 -11.31
N THR A 225 16.77 9.87 -11.39
CA THR A 225 16.04 10.43 -12.55
C THR A 225 16.59 11.75 -13.06
N ALA A 226 17.64 12.30 -12.43
CA ALA A 226 18.42 13.36 -13.03
C ALA A 226 19.90 13.28 -12.61
N TYR A 227 20.76 13.69 -13.53
CA TYR A 227 22.20 13.60 -13.37
C TYR A 227 22.90 14.88 -13.85
N ALA A 228 23.90 15.30 -13.09
CA ALA A 228 24.87 16.30 -13.54
C ALA A 228 25.77 15.73 -14.65
N PRO A 229 26.44 16.57 -15.48
CA PRO A 229 27.32 16.09 -16.56
C PRO A 229 28.49 15.20 -16.11
N ASP A 230 28.91 15.27 -14.86
CA ASP A 230 29.94 14.41 -14.26
C ASP A 230 29.41 13.12 -13.63
N GLY A 231 28.10 12.86 -13.78
CA GLY A 231 27.42 11.64 -13.33
C GLY A 231 26.93 11.67 -11.88
N VAL A 232 27.03 12.80 -11.17
CA VAL A 232 26.45 12.95 -9.84
C VAL A 232 24.92 12.89 -9.94
N ILE A 233 24.30 12.09 -9.07
CA ILE A 233 22.85 11.98 -8.97
C ILE A 233 22.30 13.26 -8.35
N GLU A 234 21.48 13.97 -9.11
CA GLU A 234 20.87 15.23 -8.71
C GLU A 234 19.38 15.07 -8.35
N CYS A 235 18.74 13.99 -8.79
CA CYS A 235 17.36 13.70 -8.43
C CYS A 235 17.14 12.20 -8.27
N MET A 236 16.35 11.82 -7.27
CA MET A 236 15.79 10.49 -7.13
C MET A 236 14.30 10.56 -6.82
N GLU A 237 13.55 9.58 -7.30
CA GLU A 237 12.11 9.48 -7.09
C GLU A 237 11.68 8.04 -6.77
N SER A 238 10.48 7.87 -6.24
CA SER A 238 9.93 6.55 -5.95
C SER A 238 9.80 5.69 -7.21
N ALA A 239 10.32 4.45 -7.15
CA ALA A 239 10.08 3.42 -8.16
C ALA A 239 8.72 2.71 -7.95
N GLU A 240 7.97 3.07 -6.91
CA GLU A 240 6.74 2.42 -6.46
C GLU A 240 5.49 3.29 -6.69
N PHE A 241 5.54 4.26 -7.60
CA PHE A 241 4.42 5.17 -7.93
C PHE A 241 3.90 6.01 -6.75
N LYS A 242 4.74 6.23 -5.74
CA LYS A 242 4.46 7.10 -4.59
C LYS A 242 4.93 8.53 -4.88
N PRO A 243 4.29 9.56 -4.34
CA PRO A 243 4.69 10.95 -4.52
C PRO A 243 5.88 11.30 -3.61
N ILE A 244 7.02 10.72 -3.91
CA ILE A 244 8.26 10.94 -3.18
C ILE A 244 9.35 11.36 -4.16
N LEU A 245 9.93 12.53 -3.92
CA LEU A 245 10.94 13.14 -4.75
C LEU A 245 12.06 13.73 -3.88
N GLY A 246 13.29 13.43 -4.21
CA GLY A 246 14.48 14.06 -3.61
C GLY A 246 15.30 14.77 -4.67
N VAL A 247 15.75 15.98 -4.38
CA VAL A 247 16.62 16.77 -5.25
C VAL A 247 17.88 17.19 -4.48
N GLN A 248 19.04 17.18 -5.14
CA GLN A 248 20.31 17.48 -4.49
C GLN A 248 20.61 18.98 -4.45
N TRP A 249 20.06 19.75 -5.40
CA TRP A 249 20.16 21.21 -5.43
C TRP A 249 19.18 21.88 -4.46
N HIS A 250 19.15 23.23 -4.45
CA HIS A 250 18.37 24.07 -3.55
C HIS A 250 17.27 24.85 -4.31
N PRO A 251 16.15 24.20 -4.67
CA PRO A 251 15.06 24.85 -5.43
C PRO A 251 14.39 25.97 -4.64
N GLU A 252 14.46 25.96 -3.31
CA GLU A 252 13.86 26.99 -2.46
C GLU A 252 14.39 28.39 -2.74
N TRP A 253 15.54 28.51 -3.42
CA TRP A 253 16.16 29.77 -3.81
C TRP A 253 15.95 30.14 -5.29
N LEU A 254 15.35 29.28 -6.11
CA LEU A 254 15.24 29.44 -7.56
C LEU A 254 13.86 29.97 -8.00
N GLU A 255 13.31 30.96 -7.27
CA GLU A 255 12.07 31.69 -7.63
C GLU A 255 11.03 30.81 -8.37
N GLU A 256 10.64 31.20 -9.61
CA GLU A 256 9.59 30.49 -10.38
C GLU A 256 9.96 29.04 -10.72
N GLU A 257 11.21 28.76 -11.03
CA GLU A 257 11.65 27.39 -11.38
C GLU A 257 11.62 26.47 -10.16
N GLY A 258 12.06 26.94 -9.00
CA GLY A 258 11.97 26.20 -7.76
C GLY A 258 10.53 26.00 -7.29
N GLN A 259 9.70 27.03 -7.45
CA GLN A 259 8.30 27.02 -7.03
C GLN A 259 7.47 25.92 -7.75
N LYS A 260 7.87 25.46 -8.95
CA LYS A 260 7.21 24.34 -9.65
C LYS A 260 7.24 23.05 -8.81
N LEU A 261 8.36 22.76 -8.14
CA LEU A 261 8.52 21.59 -7.28
C LEU A 261 7.66 21.69 -6.01
N PHE A 262 7.64 22.86 -5.36
CA PHE A 262 6.81 23.09 -4.18
C PHE A 262 5.31 23.00 -4.51
N LYS A 263 4.88 23.53 -5.67
CA LYS A 263 3.49 23.40 -6.14
C LYS A 263 3.12 21.94 -6.41
N TRP A 264 3.99 21.19 -7.07
CA TRP A 264 3.79 19.76 -7.26
C TRP A 264 3.63 19.05 -5.90
N PHE A 265 4.55 19.28 -4.97
CA PHE A 265 4.55 18.65 -3.66
C PHE A 265 3.30 18.98 -2.83
N VAL A 266 2.92 20.26 -2.77
CA VAL A 266 1.71 20.68 -2.04
C VAL A 266 0.45 20.10 -2.67
N ASN A 267 0.41 19.99 -4.02
CA ASN A 267 -0.71 19.33 -4.71
C ASN A 267 -0.79 17.84 -4.38
N GLU A 268 0.34 17.14 -4.30
CA GLU A 268 0.36 15.73 -3.89
C GLU A 268 -0.05 15.55 -2.41
N ALA A 269 0.35 16.48 -1.55
CA ALA A 269 -0.12 16.53 -0.16
C ALA A 269 -1.63 16.77 -0.07
N ASP A 270 -2.19 17.61 -0.91
CA ASP A 270 -3.64 17.86 -0.98
C ASP A 270 -4.42 16.62 -1.48
N ASN A 271 -3.88 15.92 -2.47
CA ASN A 271 -4.42 14.65 -2.94
C ASN A 271 -4.43 13.59 -1.83
N PHE A 272 -3.33 13.49 -1.06
CA PHE A 272 -3.25 12.57 0.08
C PHE A 272 -4.23 12.95 1.20
N ARG A 273 -4.33 14.23 1.54
CA ARG A 273 -5.31 14.76 2.49
C ARG A 273 -6.73 14.41 2.09
N THR A 274 -7.07 14.61 0.82
CA THR A 274 -8.39 14.27 0.27
C THR A 274 -8.69 12.78 0.40
N ALA A 275 -7.73 11.92 0.09
CA ALA A 275 -7.86 10.46 0.27
C ALA A 275 -8.07 10.09 1.75
N LYS A 276 -7.27 10.66 2.67
CA LYS A 276 -7.47 10.47 4.12
C LYS A 276 -8.87 10.87 4.58
N GLN A 277 -9.31 12.05 4.21
CA GLN A 277 -10.63 12.54 4.56
C GLN A 277 -11.75 11.66 3.99
N LEU A 278 -11.59 11.17 2.77
CA LEU A 278 -12.53 10.24 2.17
C LEU A 278 -12.60 8.94 2.98
N HIS A 279 -11.47 8.33 3.32
CA HIS A 279 -11.41 7.12 4.13
C HIS A 279 -12.01 7.29 5.55
N THR A 280 -12.07 8.52 6.09
CA THR A 280 -12.81 8.74 7.36
C THR A 280 -14.32 8.67 7.18
N ARG A 281 -14.84 9.00 5.99
CA ARG A 281 -16.28 9.05 5.69
C ARG A 281 -16.84 7.75 5.13
N ILE A 282 -16.11 7.09 4.21
CA ILE A 282 -16.53 5.81 3.62
C ILE A 282 -16.04 4.63 4.46
N LEU A 283 -16.64 3.46 4.27
CA LEU A 283 -16.13 2.21 4.79
C LEU A 283 -15.19 1.57 3.78
N THR A 284 -13.96 1.26 4.21
CA THR A 284 -12.98 0.55 3.39
C THR A 284 -12.90 -0.91 3.82
N LEU A 285 -13.19 -1.82 2.89
CA LEU A 285 -13.20 -3.27 3.10
C LEU A 285 -12.35 -3.96 2.04
N ASP A 286 -11.40 -4.76 2.48
CA ASP A 286 -10.73 -5.77 1.65
C ASP A 286 -11.47 -7.09 1.78
N THR A 287 -11.91 -7.66 0.66
CA THR A 287 -12.80 -8.82 0.68
C THR A 287 -12.10 -10.17 0.71
N HIS A 288 -10.75 -10.19 0.58
CA HIS A 288 -10.00 -11.44 0.64
C HIS A 288 -8.55 -11.24 1.07
N CYS A 289 -8.16 -11.96 2.13
CA CYS A 289 -6.80 -11.96 2.66
C CYS A 289 -6.49 -13.30 3.34
N ASP A 290 -5.29 -13.83 3.12
CA ASP A 290 -4.82 -15.14 3.60
C ASP A 290 -3.84 -15.08 4.76
N THR A 291 -3.80 -14.00 5.51
CA THR A 291 -2.94 -13.87 6.71
C THR A 291 -3.01 -15.08 7.66
N PRO A 292 -4.15 -15.77 7.82
CA PRO A 292 -4.23 -16.98 8.65
C PRO A 292 -3.32 -18.13 8.20
N MET A 293 -2.87 -18.17 6.95
CA MET A 293 -1.90 -19.16 6.46
C MET A 293 -0.57 -19.12 7.24
N PHE A 294 -0.26 -17.99 7.89
CA PHE A 294 0.96 -17.81 8.68
C PHE A 294 0.80 -18.19 10.17
N PHE A 295 -0.37 -18.63 10.61
CA PHE A 295 -0.58 -19.08 11.99
C PHE A 295 0.32 -20.24 12.43
N PRO A 296 0.69 -21.21 11.55
CA PRO A 296 1.69 -22.24 11.88
C PRO A 296 3.08 -21.67 12.21
N GLN A 297 3.35 -20.42 11.81
CA GLN A 297 4.60 -19.70 12.08
C GLN A 297 4.51 -18.80 13.33
N GLY A 298 3.42 -18.89 14.10
CA GLY A 298 3.22 -18.14 15.33
C GLY A 298 2.90 -16.66 15.13
N VAL A 299 2.32 -16.28 13.98
CA VAL A 299 1.95 -14.89 13.67
C VAL A 299 0.79 -14.43 14.56
N ASP A 300 0.88 -13.16 14.99
CA ASP A 300 -0.16 -12.42 15.69
C ASP A 300 -0.40 -11.10 14.94
N PHE A 301 -1.48 -11.05 14.15
CA PHE A 301 -1.79 -9.89 13.31
C PHE A 301 -2.21 -8.62 14.09
N ALA A 302 -2.35 -8.69 15.41
CA ALA A 302 -2.48 -7.48 16.24
C ALA A 302 -1.15 -6.76 16.44
N LYS A 303 -0.03 -7.40 16.12
CA LYS A 303 1.33 -6.86 16.21
C LYS A 303 1.89 -6.61 14.82
N ARG A 304 2.79 -5.61 14.71
CA ARG A 304 3.52 -5.41 13.46
C ARG A 304 4.45 -6.59 13.20
N ASP A 305 4.25 -7.27 12.08
CA ASP A 305 5.04 -8.41 11.67
C ASP A 305 5.47 -8.28 10.19
N PRO A 306 6.78 -8.29 9.87
CA PRO A 306 7.27 -8.17 8.50
C PRO A 306 6.99 -9.40 7.63
N ARG A 307 6.57 -10.53 8.22
CA ARG A 307 6.28 -11.78 7.52
C ARG A 307 4.91 -11.80 6.87
N ILE A 308 3.99 -10.93 7.29
CA ILE A 308 2.62 -10.84 6.77
C ILE A 308 2.37 -9.47 6.16
N LEU A 309 1.46 -9.42 5.19
CA LEU A 309 1.09 -8.19 4.49
C LEU A 309 -0.08 -7.46 5.16
N TYR A 310 -0.79 -8.14 6.07
CA TYR A 310 -1.96 -7.59 6.76
C TYR A 310 -1.82 -7.71 8.28
N ASP A 311 -1.59 -6.60 8.97
CA ASP A 311 -1.62 -6.51 10.42
C ASP A 311 -2.31 -5.21 10.89
N LEU A 312 -2.64 -5.10 12.17
CA LEU A 312 -3.34 -3.95 12.75
C LEU A 312 -2.61 -2.62 12.50
N HIS A 313 -1.28 -2.63 12.54
CA HIS A 313 -0.49 -1.42 12.29
C HIS A 313 -0.57 -1.01 10.81
N LYS A 314 -0.43 -1.97 9.89
CA LYS A 314 -0.56 -1.73 8.45
C LYS A 314 -1.97 -1.28 8.08
N MET A 315 -3.03 -1.91 8.63
CA MET A 315 -4.42 -1.43 8.49
C MET A 315 -4.58 0.03 8.93
N THR A 316 -3.95 0.39 10.04
CA THR A 316 -4.03 1.75 10.58
C THR A 316 -3.30 2.74 9.69
N GLU A 317 -2.08 2.42 9.26
CA GLU A 317 -1.26 3.24 8.37
C GLU A 317 -1.90 3.42 6.98
N GLY A 318 -2.55 2.36 6.45
CA GLY A 318 -3.26 2.38 5.16
C GLY A 318 -4.70 2.92 5.24
N HIS A 319 -5.14 3.37 6.42
CA HIS A 319 -6.50 3.87 6.66
C HIS A 319 -7.60 2.87 6.29
N GLN A 320 -7.36 1.55 6.51
CA GLN A 320 -8.33 0.49 6.28
C GLN A 320 -9.22 0.27 7.49
N ASP A 321 -10.52 0.00 7.25
CA ASP A 321 -11.49 -0.25 8.33
C ASP A 321 -11.73 -1.74 8.55
N ALA A 322 -11.76 -2.53 7.47
CA ALA A 322 -12.15 -3.94 7.55
C ALA A 322 -11.38 -4.83 6.56
N VAL A 323 -11.25 -6.09 6.93
CA VAL A 323 -10.70 -7.15 6.07
C VAL A 323 -11.45 -8.46 6.30
N THR A 324 -11.65 -9.23 5.23
CA THR A 324 -12.11 -10.61 5.32
C THR A 324 -10.90 -11.54 5.32
N MET A 325 -10.65 -12.21 6.44
CA MET A 325 -9.60 -13.21 6.59
C MET A 325 -10.15 -14.59 6.25
N ALA A 326 -9.59 -15.21 5.23
CA ALA A 326 -10.00 -16.52 4.76
C ALA A 326 -9.36 -17.65 5.59
N ALA A 327 -10.16 -18.64 5.96
CA ALA A 327 -9.62 -19.94 6.30
C ALA A 327 -9.34 -20.66 4.98
N TYR A 328 -8.11 -20.56 4.50
CA TYR A 328 -7.63 -21.26 3.32
C TYR A 328 -7.43 -22.75 3.62
N LEU A 329 -8.05 -23.60 2.79
CA LEU A 329 -7.88 -25.05 2.86
C LEU A 329 -7.18 -25.57 1.59
N PRO A 330 -5.91 -25.99 1.68
CA PRO A 330 -5.20 -26.51 0.53
C PRO A 330 -5.86 -27.77 -0.03
N GLN A 331 -6.02 -27.82 -1.35
CA GLN A 331 -6.59 -28.98 -2.04
C GLN A 331 -5.58 -30.13 -2.08
N PRO A 332 -5.84 -31.30 -1.46
CA PRO A 332 -4.98 -32.48 -1.60
C PRO A 332 -5.02 -33.00 -3.05
N ARG A 333 -3.90 -33.54 -3.51
CA ARG A 333 -3.88 -34.32 -4.76
C ARG A 333 -4.47 -35.73 -4.51
N ILE A 334 -4.80 -36.41 -5.59
CA ILE A 334 -5.28 -37.81 -5.52
C ILE A 334 -4.25 -38.66 -4.77
N GLY A 335 -4.69 -39.31 -3.70
CA GLY A 335 -3.83 -40.15 -2.84
C GLY A 335 -3.11 -39.44 -1.70
N GLU A 336 -3.27 -38.11 -1.56
CA GLU A 336 -2.77 -37.33 -0.42
C GLU A 336 -3.89 -37.08 0.61
N THR A 337 -3.52 -36.94 1.88
CA THR A 337 -4.44 -36.54 2.94
C THR A 337 -4.42 -35.01 3.12
N PHE A 338 -5.49 -34.43 3.63
CA PHE A 338 -5.56 -33.00 3.93
C PHE A 338 -4.47 -32.58 4.92
N SER A 339 -4.27 -33.36 5.99
CA SER A 339 -3.26 -33.06 7.01
C SER A 339 -1.83 -33.04 6.48
N SER A 340 -1.54 -33.75 5.37
CA SER A 340 -0.21 -33.70 4.74
C SER A 340 0.09 -32.36 4.06
N LYS A 341 -0.89 -31.49 3.90
CA LYS A 341 -0.75 -30.15 3.30
C LYS A 341 -0.61 -29.04 4.35
N ILE A 342 -0.78 -29.36 5.63
CA ILE A 342 -0.74 -28.42 6.74
C ILE A 342 0.55 -28.59 7.53
N ASP A 343 1.18 -27.49 7.93
CA ASP A 343 2.30 -27.53 8.88
C ASP A 343 1.78 -27.80 10.31
N VAL A 344 1.38 -29.05 10.56
CA VAL A 344 0.83 -29.50 11.84
C VAL A 344 1.86 -29.32 12.97
N GLU A 345 3.14 -29.57 12.72
CA GLU A 345 4.20 -29.40 13.71
C GLU A 345 4.43 -27.92 14.08
N GLY A 346 4.31 -27.01 13.11
CA GLY A 346 4.32 -25.58 13.36
C GLY A 346 3.14 -25.16 14.24
N LEU A 347 1.94 -25.64 13.94
CA LEU A 347 0.75 -25.38 14.76
C LEU A 347 0.91 -25.89 16.19
N LYS A 348 1.40 -27.12 16.40
CA LYS A 348 1.65 -27.69 17.72
C LYS A 348 2.66 -26.86 18.52
N ARG A 349 3.73 -26.39 17.85
CA ARG A 349 4.78 -25.58 18.50
C ARG A 349 4.23 -24.31 19.15
N PHE A 350 3.27 -23.65 18.49
CA PHE A 350 2.70 -22.41 18.95
C PHE A 350 1.37 -22.57 19.71
N ASN A 351 0.78 -23.78 19.69
CA ASN A 351 -0.49 -24.10 20.35
C ASN A 351 -0.42 -25.53 20.93
N PRO A 352 0.48 -25.78 21.91
CA PRO A 352 0.71 -27.14 22.43
C PRO A 352 -0.55 -27.75 23.11
N GLU A 353 -1.46 -26.88 23.55
CA GLU A 353 -2.75 -27.29 24.14
C GLU A 353 -3.72 -27.94 23.13
N LEU A 354 -3.46 -27.80 21.83
CA LEU A 354 -4.30 -28.30 20.75
C LEU A 354 -3.76 -29.60 20.12
N THR A 355 -2.75 -30.26 20.73
CA THR A 355 -2.08 -31.43 20.16
C THR A 355 -3.09 -32.52 19.74
N ASP A 356 -4.03 -32.88 20.62
CA ASP A 356 -5.02 -33.91 20.33
C ASP A 356 -5.93 -33.60 19.13
N VAL A 357 -6.29 -32.32 18.94
CA VAL A 357 -7.08 -31.84 17.78
C VAL A 357 -6.23 -31.90 16.52
N LEU A 358 -4.96 -31.52 16.62
CA LEU A 358 -4.03 -31.45 15.50
C LEU A 358 -3.60 -32.84 15.01
N ASP A 359 -3.58 -33.86 15.89
CA ASP A 359 -3.32 -35.25 15.51
C ASP A 359 -4.44 -35.89 14.69
N ASN A 360 -5.67 -35.34 14.79
CA ASN A 360 -6.86 -35.80 14.06
C ASN A 360 -7.45 -34.68 13.20
N LEU A 361 -6.59 -33.88 12.59
CA LEU A 361 -6.99 -32.67 11.86
C LEU A 361 -7.83 -33.01 10.61
N THR A 362 -9.05 -32.51 10.60
CA THR A 362 -9.96 -32.54 9.44
C THR A 362 -10.09 -31.15 8.81
N PRO A 363 -10.57 -31.02 7.57
CA PRO A 363 -10.82 -29.70 6.95
C PRO A 363 -11.71 -28.78 7.80
N THR A 364 -12.82 -29.31 8.34
CA THR A 364 -13.74 -28.56 9.23
C THR A 364 -13.03 -28.10 10.50
N SER A 365 -12.33 -29.00 11.18
CA SER A 365 -11.63 -28.67 12.43
C SER A 365 -10.47 -27.69 12.22
N TYR A 366 -9.84 -27.72 11.04
CA TYR A 366 -8.80 -26.75 10.68
C TYR A 366 -9.37 -25.33 10.48
N ALA A 367 -10.49 -25.22 9.76
CA ALA A 367 -11.18 -23.93 9.61
C ALA A 367 -11.58 -23.35 10.99
N ASP A 368 -12.11 -24.20 11.89
CA ASP A 368 -12.44 -23.80 13.26
C ASP A 368 -11.22 -23.35 14.07
N LEU A 369 -10.11 -24.04 13.93
CA LEU A 369 -8.85 -23.65 14.60
C LEU A 369 -8.42 -22.25 14.15
N ILE A 370 -8.52 -21.95 12.87
CA ILE A 370 -8.21 -20.61 12.33
C ILE A 370 -9.15 -19.57 12.94
N PHE A 371 -10.47 -19.80 12.92
CA PHE A 371 -11.44 -18.86 13.48
C PHE A 371 -11.26 -18.67 14.98
N ASN A 372 -11.02 -19.72 15.74
CA ASN A 372 -10.74 -19.64 17.18
C ASN A 372 -9.47 -18.81 17.45
N LYS A 373 -8.42 -18.95 16.62
CA LYS A 373 -7.21 -18.15 16.74
C LYS A 373 -7.47 -16.68 16.45
N ILE A 374 -8.24 -16.36 15.40
CA ILE A 374 -8.64 -14.98 15.12
C ILE A 374 -9.46 -14.40 16.27
N GLU A 375 -10.48 -15.14 16.75
CA GLU A 375 -11.32 -14.69 17.87
C GLU A 375 -10.51 -14.42 19.15
N LYS A 376 -9.52 -15.27 19.44
CA LYS A 376 -8.60 -15.06 20.57
C LYS A 376 -7.80 -13.76 20.40
N ILE A 377 -7.15 -13.55 19.26
CA ILE A 377 -6.38 -12.33 18.99
C ILE A 377 -7.27 -11.08 19.09
N VAL A 378 -8.46 -11.11 18.47
CA VAL A 378 -9.42 -10.00 18.51
C VAL A 378 -9.89 -9.73 19.96
N LYS A 379 -10.20 -10.75 20.74
CA LYS A 379 -10.62 -10.63 22.14
C LYS A 379 -9.53 -9.98 23.00
N GLU A 380 -8.29 -10.39 22.83
CA GLU A 380 -7.12 -9.83 23.55
C GLU A 380 -6.85 -8.37 23.14
N ASN A 381 -7.29 -7.96 21.96
CA ASN A 381 -7.11 -6.61 21.40
C ASN A 381 -8.43 -5.88 21.13
N SER A 382 -9.48 -6.16 21.92
CA SER A 382 -10.86 -5.69 21.71
C SER A 382 -11.05 -4.17 21.74
N ARG A 383 -10.06 -3.42 22.23
CA ARG A 383 -10.02 -1.96 22.11
C ARG A 383 -9.88 -1.50 20.65
N TYR A 384 -9.17 -2.26 19.82
CA TYR A 384 -8.79 -1.89 18.47
C TYR A 384 -9.41 -2.77 17.39
N LEU A 385 -9.77 -4.02 17.74
CA LEU A 385 -10.26 -5.03 16.83
C LEU A 385 -11.67 -5.51 17.23
N SER A 386 -12.44 -5.94 16.24
CA SER A 386 -13.76 -6.55 16.41
C SER A 386 -14.01 -7.60 15.32
N ILE A 387 -14.89 -8.58 15.60
CA ILE A 387 -15.42 -9.49 14.58
C ILE A 387 -16.73 -8.92 14.05
N ALA A 388 -16.81 -8.67 12.76
CA ALA A 388 -18.03 -8.24 12.08
C ALA A 388 -18.64 -9.39 11.30
N ARG A 389 -19.96 -9.56 11.41
CA ARG A 389 -20.76 -10.60 10.74
C ARG A 389 -21.80 -10.03 9.80
N THR A 390 -22.12 -8.74 9.95
CA THR A 390 -23.13 -8.03 9.17
C THR A 390 -22.59 -6.68 8.70
N PRO A 391 -23.17 -6.07 7.65
CA PRO A 391 -22.84 -4.69 7.28
C PRO A 391 -22.98 -3.68 8.42
N SER A 392 -24.00 -3.88 9.29
CA SER A 392 -24.20 -2.99 10.44
C SER A 392 -23.06 -3.04 11.44
N ASP A 393 -22.48 -4.22 11.68
CA ASP A 393 -21.34 -4.38 12.59
C ASP A 393 -20.14 -3.57 12.10
N LEU A 394 -19.85 -3.59 10.80
CA LEU A 394 -18.76 -2.85 10.19
C LEU A 394 -18.87 -1.33 10.41
N TYR A 395 -20.07 -0.77 10.18
CA TYR A 395 -20.31 0.66 10.41
C TYR A 395 -20.28 1.02 11.90
N GLU A 396 -20.73 0.13 12.77
CA GLU A 396 -20.65 0.34 14.22
C GLU A 396 -19.21 0.31 14.72
N ASP A 397 -18.40 -0.63 14.25
CA ASP A 397 -16.99 -0.73 14.60
C ASP A 397 -16.20 0.50 14.13
N LYS A 398 -16.44 0.94 12.88
CA LYS A 398 -15.84 2.18 12.38
C LYS A 398 -16.18 3.39 13.26
N ARG A 399 -17.45 3.55 13.66
CA ARG A 399 -17.85 4.63 14.59
C ARG A 399 -17.17 4.54 15.94
N LYS A 400 -16.82 3.34 16.41
CA LYS A 400 -16.08 3.09 17.64
C LYS A 400 -14.56 3.17 17.48
N GLY A 401 -14.06 3.44 16.27
CA GLY A 401 -12.63 3.52 15.95
C GLY A 401 -11.93 2.15 16.00
N ARG A 402 -12.68 1.06 15.76
CA ARG A 402 -12.15 -0.30 15.71
C ARG A 402 -12.02 -0.77 14.26
N LYS A 403 -11.05 -1.66 14.01
CA LYS A 403 -10.90 -2.39 12.76
C LYS A 403 -11.66 -3.70 12.83
N SER A 404 -12.37 -4.05 11.77
CA SER A 404 -13.22 -5.23 11.71
C SER A 404 -12.54 -6.37 10.96
N ILE A 405 -12.65 -7.58 11.53
CA ILE A 405 -12.28 -8.83 10.87
C ILE A 405 -13.55 -9.60 10.52
N MET A 406 -13.67 -10.02 9.28
CA MET A 406 -14.75 -10.90 8.81
C MET A 406 -14.19 -12.29 8.51
N PHE A 407 -15.05 -13.32 8.59
CA PHE A 407 -14.67 -14.70 8.31
C PHE A 407 -15.11 -15.12 6.92
N ALA A 408 -14.24 -15.83 6.22
CA ALA A 408 -14.54 -16.57 5.02
C ALA A 408 -13.87 -17.94 5.02
N ILE A 409 -14.35 -18.82 4.17
CA ILE A 409 -13.69 -20.09 3.88
C ILE A 409 -13.25 -20.06 2.42
N GLU A 410 -12.00 -20.33 2.17
CA GLU A 410 -11.49 -20.57 0.84
C GLU A 410 -11.24 -22.06 0.63
N ASN A 411 -11.97 -22.62 -0.30
CA ASN A 411 -12.18 -24.02 -0.63
C ASN A 411 -13.27 -24.72 0.22
N GLY A 412 -14.40 -25.02 -0.42
CA GLY A 412 -15.53 -25.74 0.17
C GLY A 412 -15.21 -27.14 0.69
N LEU A 413 -13.96 -27.60 0.58
CA LEU A 413 -13.45 -28.81 1.21
C LEU A 413 -13.76 -28.84 2.72
N ALA A 414 -13.87 -27.65 3.35
CA ALA A 414 -14.27 -27.52 4.75
C ALA A 414 -15.65 -28.15 5.07
N LEU A 415 -16.48 -28.40 4.08
CA LEU A 415 -17.82 -28.99 4.27
C LEU A 415 -17.79 -30.52 4.43
N GLU A 416 -16.70 -31.20 4.05
CA GLU A 416 -16.47 -32.65 4.22
C GLU A 416 -17.65 -33.52 3.72
N GLY A 417 -18.31 -33.08 2.64
CA GLY A 417 -19.47 -33.82 2.06
C GLY A 417 -20.74 -33.75 2.91
N ASP A 418 -20.80 -32.91 3.95
CA ASP A 418 -21.97 -32.78 4.84
C ASP A 418 -22.58 -31.37 4.75
N LEU A 419 -23.85 -31.29 4.34
CA LEU A 419 -24.62 -30.06 4.26
C LEU A 419 -24.83 -29.39 5.64
N ALA A 420 -24.81 -30.16 6.74
CA ALA A 420 -24.91 -29.61 8.09
C ALA A 420 -23.76 -28.61 8.41
N ASN A 421 -22.60 -28.81 7.79
CA ASN A 421 -21.47 -27.92 7.95
C ASN A 421 -21.69 -26.54 7.33
N VAL A 422 -22.56 -26.38 6.33
CA VAL A 422 -22.97 -25.05 5.82
C VAL A 422 -23.67 -24.26 6.92
N LYS A 423 -24.62 -24.85 7.60
CA LYS A 423 -25.33 -24.23 8.73
C LYS A 423 -24.40 -23.97 9.90
N TYR A 424 -23.49 -24.88 10.18
CA TYR A 424 -22.49 -24.73 11.24
C TYR A 424 -21.62 -23.49 10.99
N PHE A 425 -21.04 -23.34 9.80
CA PHE A 425 -20.22 -22.18 9.47
C PHE A 425 -21.00 -20.87 9.39
N ALA A 426 -22.29 -20.91 8.98
CA ALA A 426 -23.17 -19.74 9.08
C ALA A 426 -23.33 -19.26 10.54
N GLN A 427 -23.43 -20.19 11.51
CA GLN A 427 -23.50 -19.89 12.93
C GLN A 427 -22.18 -19.35 13.48
N ARG A 428 -21.04 -19.79 12.92
CA ARG A 428 -19.70 -19.23 13.23
C ARG A 428 -19.53 -17.79 12.71
N GLY A 429 -20.38 -17.37 11.77
CA GLY A 429 -20.34 -16.02 11.20
C GLY A 429 -19.54 -15.93 9.90
N VAL A 430 -19.33 -17.05 9.21
CA VAL A 430 -18.72 -17.07 7.86
C VAL A 430 -19.63 -16.32 6.90
N THR A 431 -19.05 -15.38 6.14
CA THR A 431 -19.78 -14.48 5.26
C THR A 431 -19.86 -15.00 3.82
N TYR A 432 -18.81 -15.72 3.38
CA TYR A 432 -18.82 -16.43 2.09
C TYR A 432 -17.99 -17.72 2.15
N ILE A 433 -18.25 -18.62 1.23
CA ILE A 433 -17.43 -19.81 0.98
C ILE A 433 -17.07 -19.82 -0.52
N THR A 434 -15.77 -19.84 -0.82
CA THR A 434 -15.24 -20.11 -2.16
C THR A 434 -15.40 -21.60 -2.44
N LEU A 435 -16.15 -21.97 -3.48
CA LEU A 435 -16.60 -23.36 -3.69
C LEU A 435 -15.45 -24.35 -3.90
N CYS A 436 -14.37 -23.93 -4.56
CA CYS A 436 -13.16 -24.72 -4.77
C CYS A 436 -11.92 -23.83 -4.77
N HIS A 437 -10.73 -24.43 -4.76
CA HIS A 437 -9.45 -23.74 -4.93
C HIS A 437 -8.72 -24.25 -6.20
N ASN A 438 -7.41 -24.47 -6.16
CA ASN A 438 -6.61 -24.95 -7.30
C ASN A 438 -6.71 -26.47 -7.49
N GLY A 439 -7.90 -26.98 -7.79
CA GLY A 439 -8.24 -28.38 -8.04
C GLY A 439 -9.73 -28.63 -7.81
N ASP A 440 -10.25 -29.63 -8.51
CA ASP A 440 -11.63 -30.06 -8.36
C ASP A 440 -11.83 -30.68 -6.97
N ASN A 441 -13.01 -30.44 -6.37
CA ASN A 441 -13.42 -31.06 -5.12
C ASN A 441 -14.82 -31.72 -5.30
N ASP A 442 -15.47 -32.14 -4.24
CA ASP A 442 -16.81 -32.75 -4.27
C ASP A 442 -17.94 -31.79 -4.64
N ILE A 443 -17.68 -30.47 -4.68
CA ILE A 443 -18.66 -29.42 -4.97
C ILE A 443 -18.64 -29.01 -6.43
N CYS A 444 -17.48 -28.70 -7.01
CA CYS A 444 -17.37 -28.22 -8.38
C CYS A 444 -15.98 -28.36 -8.98
N ASP A 445 -15.89 -28.14 -10.28
CA ASP A 445 -14.65 -28.07 -11.02
C ASP A 445 -13.99 -26.69 -10.87
N SER A 446 -12.67 -26.71 -10.66
CA SER A 446 -11.80 -25.55 -10.57
C SER A 446 -11.34 -25.09 -11.96
N ALA A 447 -11.00 -23.80 -12.11
CA ALA A 447 -10.34 -23.26 -13.30
C ALA A 447 -8.96 -23.90 -13.58
N ARG A 448 -8.37 -24.56 -12.57
CA ARG A 448 -7.12 -25.32 -12.65
C ARG A 448 -7.31 -26.81 -12.35
N GLY A 449 -8.56 -27.28 -12.40
CA GLY A 449 -8.93 -28.67 -12.20
C GLY A 449 -8.85 -29.54 -13.45
N SER A 450 -9.31 -30.77 -13.31
CA SER A 450 -9.35 -31.79 -14.36
C SER A 450 -10.71 -31.88 -15.08
N ASN A 451 -11.68 -31.04 -14.70
CA ASN A 451 -13.07 -31.06 -15.18
C ASN A 451 -13.79 -32.37 -14.78
N LEU A 452 -13.70 -32.72 -13.50
CA LEU A 452 -14.20 -33.99 -12.94
C LEU A 452 -15.70 -34.15 -13.06
N HIS A 453 -16.47 -33.05 -12.88
CA HIS A 453 -17.94 -33.06 -12.83
C HIS A 453 -18.59 -32.49 -14.09
N GLY A 454 -17.81 -31.77 -14.94
CA GLY A 454 -18.36 -30.97 -16.04
C GLY A 454 -19.13 -29.75 -15.54
N GLY A 455 -18.66 -29.13 -14.43
CA GLY A 455 -19.25 -27.97 -13.77
C GLY A 455 -19.52 -28.20 -12.28
N VAL A 456 -20.71 -27.82 -11.79
CA VAL A 456 -21.14 -28.05 -10.40
C VAL A 456 -21.66 -29.48 -10.24
N SER A 457 -21.16 -30.20 -9.22
CA SER A 457 -21.60 -31.58 -8.92
C SER A 457 -23.04 -31.63 -8.36
N LYS A 458 -23.60 -32.85 -8.25
CA LYS A 458 -24.91 -33.04 -7.58
C LYS A 458 -24.88 -32.58 -6.12
N PHE A 459 -23.81 -32.81 -5.41
CA PHE A 459 -23.60 -32.31 -4.03
C PHE A 459 -23.49 -30.78 -4.03
N GLY A 460 -22.73 -30.23 -4.96
CA GLY A 460 -22.55 -28.78 -5.09
C GLY A 460 -23.84 -28.01 -5.33
N ILE A 461 -24.82 -28.60 -6.07
CA ILE A 461 -26.15 -28.01 -6.24
C ILE A 461 -26.83 -27.82 -4.87
N GLU A 462 -26.77 -28.81 -4.00
CA GLU A 462 -27.40 -28.73 -2.67
C GLU A 462 -26.59 -27.80 -1.74
N VAL A 463 -25.28 -27.77 -1.85
CA VAL A 463 -24.40 -26.79 -1.12
C VAL A 463 -24.81 -25.36 -1.46
N ILE A 464 -24.91 -25.00 -2.73
CA ILE A 464 -25.29 -23.63 -3.16
C ILE A 464 -26.67 -23.25 -2.60
N LYS A 465 -27.66 -24.18 -2.69
CA LYS A 465 -29.00 -23.95 -2.14
C LYS A 465 -28.94 -23.75 -0.61
N GLU A 466 -28.15 -24.54 0.09
CA GLU A 466 -28.04 -24.47 1.54
C GLU A 466 -27.29 -23.19 1.99
N MET A 467 -26.27 -22.75 1.23
CA MET A 467 -25.62 -21.45 1.45
C MET A 467 -26.65 -20.31 1.31
N ASN A 468 -27.50 -20.33 0.27
CA ASN A 468 -28.55 -19.32 0.12
C ASN A 468 -29.55 -19.34 1.29
N ARG A 469 -29.98 -20.53 1.78
CA ARG A 469 -30.86 -20.64 2.96
C ARG A 469 -30.26 -20.10 4.23
N ASN A 470 -28.94 -20.21 4.39
CA ASN A 470 -28.23 -19.78 5.60
C ASN A 470 -27.63 -18.35 5.51
N GLY A 471 -27.80 -17.67 4.38
CA GLY A 471 -27.33 -16.30 4.21
C GLY A 471 -25.80 -16.18 4.03
N ILE A 472 -25.17 -17.22 3.46
CA ILE A 472 -23.75 -17.23 3.08
C ILE A 472 -23.65 -16.93 1.58
N MET A 473 -22.77 -15.98 1.19
CA MET A 473 -22.51 -15.68 -0.21
C MET A 473 -21.73 -16.81 -0.88
N VAL A 474 -22.13 -17.15 -2.12
CA VAL A 474 -21.46 -18.14 -2.97
C VAL A 474 -20.34 -17.44 -3.73
N ASP A 475 -19.09 -17.83 -3.48
CA ASP A 475 -17.92 -17.25 -4.13
C ASP A 475 -17.34 -18.21 -5.19
N LEU A 476 -17.18 -17.70 -6.40
CA LEU A 476 -16.68 -18.42 -7.57
C LEU A 476 -15.25 -18.00 -7.99
N SER A 477 -14.52 -17.29 -7.16
CA SER A 477 -13.07 -17.20 -7.35
C SER A 477 -12.50 -18.62 -7.39
N HIS A 478 -11.56 -18.92 -8.28
CA HIS A 478 -11.07 -20.27 -8.60
C HIS A 478 -12.02 -21.21 -9.38
N GLY A 479 -13.32 -20.96 -9.44
CA GLY A 479 -14.26 -21.80 -10.16
C GLY A 479 -13.98 -21.88 -11.67
N GLY A 480 -14.12 -23.07 -12.25
CA GLY A 480 -14.08 -23.26 -13.71
C GLY A 480 -15.23 -22.51 -14.40
N GLU A 481 -15.07 -22.20 -15.69
CA GLU A 481 -16.07 -21.43 -16.44
C GLU A 481 -17.46 -22.08 -16.38
N LYS A 482 -17.54 -23.40 -16.55
CA LYS A 482 -18.81 -24.12 -16.46
C LYS A 482 -19.38 -24.08 -15.04
N SER A 483 -18.54 -24.26 -14.01
CA SER A 483 -18.96 -24.15 -12.60
C SER A 483 -19.50 -22.76 -12.28
N PHE A 484 -18.93 -21.72 -12.86
CA PHE A 484 -19.40 -20.35 -12.71
C PHE A 484 -20.82 -20.16 -13.27
N TYR A 485 -21.08 -20.62 -14.51
CA TYR A 485 -22.43 -20.49 -15.11
C TYR A 485 -23.45 -21.37 -14.41
N ASP A 486 -23.09 -22.59 -13.99
CA ASP A 486 -23.97 -23.46 -13.22
C ASP A 486 -24.35 -22.82 -11.88
N ALA A 487 -23.37 -22.23 -11.16
CA ALA A 487 -23.65 -21.54 -9.90
C ALA A 487 -24.54 -20.32 -10.10
N LEU A 488 -24.37 -19.55 -11.18
CA LEU A 488 -25.27 -18.46 -11.55
C LEU A 488 -26.71 -18.90 -11.76
N GLU A 489 -26.92 -20.08 -12.38
CA GLU A 489 -28.24 -20.63 -12.62
C GLU A 489 -28.88 -21.19 -11.34
N ILE A 490 -28.10 -21.94 -10.54
CA ILE A 490 -28.58 -22.63 -9.33
C ILE A 490 -28.88 -21.66 -8.20
N SER A 491 -28.00 -20.64 -8.00
CA SER A 491 -28.15 -19.71 -6.88
C SER A 491 -29.39 -18.83 -7.05
N SER A 492 -30.24 -18.79 -6.01
CA SER A 492 -31.37 -17.85 -5.93
C SER A 492 -30.93 -16.42 -5.56
N GLN A 493 -29.71 -16.25 -5.10
CA GLN A 493 -29.12 -14.98 -4.69
C GLN A 493 -27.99 -14.58 -5.64
N PRO A 494 -27.54 -13.31 -5.64
CA PRO A 494 -26.32 -12.92 -6.33
C PRO A 494 -25.13 -13.73 -5.83
N ILE A 495 -24.25 -14.15 -6.75
CA ILE A 495 -22.95 -14.75 -6.42
C ILE A 495 -21.84 -13.70 -6.49
N VAL A 496 -20.68 -14.02 -5.96
CA VAL A 496 -19.53 -13.11 -5.94
C VAL A 496 -18.28 -13.79 -6.51
N CYS A 497 -17.30 -12.98 -6.92
CA CYS A 497 -15.92 -13.39 -7.11
C CYS A 497 -15.06 -12.48 -6.21
N SER A 498 -14.64 -13.02 -5.06
CA SER A 498 -13.96 -12.25 -3.99
C SER A 498 -12.61 -11.72 -4.42
N HIS A 499 -11.92 -12.39 -5.38
CA HIS A 499 -10.59 -12.02 -5.88
C HIS A 499 -10.38 -12.61 -7.29
N SER A 500 -10.78 -11.85 -8.35
CA SER A 500 -10.69 -12.31 -9.75
C SER A 500 -10.52 -11.14 -10.72
N ASN A 501 -9.61 -11.28 -11.67
CA ASN A 501 -9.29 -10.25 -12.66
C ASN A 501 -9.94 -10.50 -14.03
N SER A 502 -9.68 -9.62 -15.01
CA SER A 502 -10.24 -9.68 -16.35
C SER A 502 -9.35 -10.46 -17.32
N LYS A 503 -9.91 -11.47 -17.97
CA LYS A 503 -9.20 -12.33 -18.93
C LYS A 503 -8.80 -11.57 -20.19
N ALA A 504 -9.55 -10.55 -20.59
CA ALA A 504 -9.25 -9.71 -21.73
C ALA A 504 -7.89 -9.00 -21.60
N LEU A 505 -7.46 -8.63 -20.39
CA LEU A 505 -6.18 -7.98 -20.13
C LEU A 505 -5.05 -8.98 -19.86
N CYS A 506 -5.36 -10.08 -19.17
CA CYS A 506 -4.38 -11.14 -18.89
C CYS A 506 -5.06 -12.50 -19.06
N ASP A 507 -4.80 -13.17 -20.18
CA ASP A 507 -5.42 -14.45 -20.54
C ASP A 507 -4.77 -15.59 -19.75
N VAL A 508 -5.37 -15.86 -18.60
CA VAL A 508 -5.06 -16.98 -17.70
C VAL A 508 -6.36 -17.63 -17.21
N PRO A 509 -6.36 -18.93 -16.84
CA PRO A 509 -7.59 -19.66 -16.46
C PRO A 509 -8.36 -19.06 -15.28
N ARG A 510 -7.66 -18.38 -14.35
CA ARG A 510 -8.24 -17.78 -13.15
C ARG A 510 -8.99 -16.46 -13.39
N ASN A 511 -8.77 -15.82 -14.54
CA ASN A 511 -9.40 -14.56 -14.88
C ASN A 511 -10.75 -14.79 -15.57
N LEU A 512 -11.69 -13.88 -15.32
CA LEU A 512 -13.05 -13.91 -15.85
C LEU A 512 -13.10 -13.34 -17.27
N THR A 513 -13.86 -13.99 -18.14
CA THR A 513 -14.18 -13.45 -19.47
C THR A 513 -15.15 -12.29 -19.36
N ASP A 514 -15.22 -11.43 -20.37
CA ASP A 514 -16.18 -10.32 -20.41
C ASP A 514 -17.65 -10.83 -20.35
N ASP A 515 -17.92 -12.01 -20.89
CA ASP A 515 -19.24 -12.61 -20.82
C ASP A 515 -19.58 -13.10 -19.41
N GLN A 516 -18.59 -13.64 -18.66
CA GLN A 516 -18.78 -13.97 -17.25
C GLN A 516 -19.02 -12.69 -16.42
N LEU A 517 -18.25 -11.62 -16.66
CA LEU A 517 -18.42 -10.32 -15.99
C LEU A 517 -19.83 -9.75 -16.23
N LYS A 518 -20.31 -9.76 -17.50
CA LYS A 518 -21.67 -9.32 -17.85
C LYS A 518 -22.75 -10.17 -17.18
N ALA A 519 -22.57 -11.50 -17.19
CA ALA A 519 -23.52 -12.43 -16.57
C ALA A 519 -23.61 -12.24 -15.06
N LEU A 520 -22.46 -12.02 -14.40
CA LEU A 520 -22.36 -11.72 -12.97
C LEU A 520 -23.11 -10.43 -12.62
N ALA A 521 -22.86 -9.36 -13.36
CA ALA A 521 -23.53 -8.07 -13.18
C ALA A 521 -25.03 -8.18 -13.38
N LYS A 522 -25.50 -8.89 -14.43
CA LYS A 522 -26.92 -9.14 -14.70
C LYS A 522 -27.61 -9.84 -13.54
N LYS A 523 -26.91 -10.71 -12.80
CA LYS A 523 -27.42 -11.40 -11.61
C LYS A 523 -27.36 -10.51 -10.35
N GLY A 524 -26.77 -9.32 -10.43
CA GLY A 524 -26.56 -8.41 -9.30
C GLY A 524 -25.31 -8.69 -8.46
N GLY A 525 -24.45 -9.59 -8.93
CA GLY A 525 -23.20 -9.96 -8.24
C GLY A 525 -22.09 -8.93 -8.37
N VAL A 526 -20.92 -9.25 -7.84
CA VAL A 526 -19.72 -8.41 -7.86
C VAL A 526 -18.46 -9.23 -8.15
N ALA A 527 -17.50 -8.64 -8.87
CA ALA A 527 -16.15 -9.18 -9.06
C ALA A 527 -15.14 -8.21 -8.47
N HIS A 528 -14.25 -8.70 -7.63
CA HIS A 528 -13.23 -7.92 -6.95
C HIS A 528 -11.85 -8.22 -7.51
N ILE A 529 -11.09 -7.16 -7.77
CA ILE A 529 -9.75 -7.22 -8.37
C ILE A 529 -8.76 -7.78 -7.34
N THR A 530 -7.97 -8.78 -7.76
CA THR A 530 -6.87 -9.33 -6.97
C THR A 530 -5.53 -8.73 -7.39
N LEU A 531 -4.59 -8.70 -6.44
CA LEU A 531 -3.24 -8.16 -6.64
C LEU A 531 -2.20 -9.23 -6.97
N TYR A 532 -2.61 -10.46 -7.26
CA TYR A 532 -1.67 -11.47 -7.73
C TYR A 532 -1.10 -11.09 -9.11
N GLY A 533 0.21 -10.80 -9.16
CA GLY A 533 0.87 -10.27 -10.35
C GLY A 533 0.70 -11.12 -11.61
N GLY A 534 0.65 -12.45 -11.47
CA GLY A 534 0.44 -13.39 -12.58
C GLY A 534 -0.96 -13.34 -13.20
N PHE A 535 -1.94 -12.70 -12.54
CA PHE A 535 -3.29 -12.48 -13.07
C PHE A 535 -3.48 -11.07 -13.63
N LEU A 536 -2.54 -10.15 -13.33
CA LEU A 536 -2.58 -8.77 -13.79
C LEU A 536 -1.83 -8.58 -15.11
N CYS A 537 -0.65 -9.19 -15.26
CA CYS A 537 0.13 -9.05 -16.50
C CYS A 537 0.96 -10.29 -16.80
N LYS A 538 1.22 -10.53 -18.10
CA LYS A 538 2.16 -11.55 -18.55
C LYS A 538 3.59 -11.07 -18.28
N GLY A 539 4.33 -11.80 -17.46
CA GLY A 539 5.72 -11.48 -17.12
C GLY A 539 5.97 -11.08 -15.65
N GLY A 540 4.95 -10.94 -14.84
CA GLY A 540 5.04 -10.99 -13.37
C GLY A 540 5.56 -9.74 -12.65
N THR A 541 5.78 -8.60 -13.32
CA THR A 541 6.18 -7.33 -12.69
C THR A 541 5.03 -6.33 -12.57
N ALA A 542 3.91 -6.80 -12.07
CA ALA A 542 2.71 -5.98 -11.95
C ALA A 542 2.87 -4.81 -10.97
N SER A 543 2.07 -3.79 -11.20
CA SER A 543 2.00 -2.58 -10.39
C SER A 543 0.55 -2.23 -10.04
N ILE A 544 0.38 -1.27 -9.17
CA ILE A 544 -0.93 -0.68 -8.87
C ILE A 544 -1.65 -0.17 -10.12
N LEU A 545 -0.91 0.26 -11.15
CA LEU A 545 -1.50 0.74 -12.42
C LEU A 545 -2.14 -0.41 -13.21
N ASP A 546 -1.56 -1.61 -13.16
CA ASP A 546 -2.14 -2.80 -13.79
C ASP A 546 -3.43 -3.21 -13.06
N ALA A 547 -3.45 -3.16 -11.73
CA ALA A 547 -4.65 -3.43 -10.94
C ALA A 547 -5.78 -2.43 -11.28
N ILE A 548 -5.44 -1.14 -11.42
CA ILE A 548 -6.40 -0.11 -11.84
C ILE A 548 -6.90 -0.35 -13.25
N ALA A 549 -6.05 -0.75 -14.18
CA ALA A 549 -6.46 -1.09 -15.55
C ALA A 549 -7.48 -2.24 -15.55
N HIS A 550 -7.27 -3.27 -14.73
CA HIS A 550 -8.25 -4.36 -14.57
C HIS A 550 -9.57 -3.88 -13.94
N LEU A 551 -9.51 -2.98 -12.96
CA LEU A 551 -10.70 -2.36 -12.38
C LEU A 551 -11.48 -1.56 -13.43
N GLU A 552 -10.79 -0.71 -14.20
CA GLU A 552 -11.40 0.14 -15.24
C GLU A 552 -12.04 -0.73 -16.34
N HIS A 553 -11.36 -1.78 -16.79
CA HIS A 553 -11.94 -2.73 -17.74
C HIS A 553 -13.20 -3.41 -17.18
N ALA A 554 -13.17 -3.87 -15.92
CA ALA A 554 -14.32 -4.47 -15.29
C ALA A 554 -15.48 -3.46 -15.15
N ILE A 555 -15.21 -2.19 -14.83
CA ILE A 555 -16.21 -1.12 -14.81
C ILE A 555 -16.84 -0.93 -16.20
N ASP A 556 -16.04 -0.89 -17.26
CA ASP A 556 -16.51 -0.71 -18.63
C ASP A 556 -17.42 -1.87 -19.08
N VAL A 557 -17.14 -3.10 -18.62
CA VAL A 557 -17.87 -4.30 -19.01
C VAL A 557 -19.14 -4.51 -18.19
N MET A 558 -19.08 -4.31 -16.85
CA MET A 558 -20.15 -4.69 -15.94
C MET A 558 -20.74 -3.53 -15.12
N GLY A 559 -20.17 -2.35 -15.23
CA GLY A 559 -20.62 -1.14 -14.52
C GLY A 559 -20.04 -1.01 -13.12
N ILE A 560 -20.01 0.23 -12.63
CA ILE A 560 -19.43 0.64 -11.34
C ILE A 560 -20.07 -0.04 -10.12
N ASP A 561 -21.30 -0.52 -10.23
CA ASP A 561 -22.06 -1.13 -9.13
C ASP A 561 -21.67 -2.60 -8.88
N HIS A 562 -20.72 -3.15 -9.65
CA HIS A 562 -20.42 -4.58 -9.67
C HIS A 562 -18.92 -4.91 -9.45
N VAL A 563 -18.12 -3.94 -9.07
CA VAL A 563 -16.65 -4.06 -8.91
C VAL A 563 -16.18 -3.70 -7.52
N GLY A 564 -14.97 -4.16 -7.16
CA GLY A 564 -14.30 -3.82 -5.89
C GLY A 564 -12.89 -4.37 -5.81
N ILE A 565 -12.36 -4.47 -4.58
CA ILE A 565 -11.01 -4.92 -4.26
C ILE A 565 -11.05 -6.10 -3.30
N GLY A 566 -10.33 -7.18 -3.67
CA GLY A 566 -10.03 -8.32 -2.82
C GLY A 566 -8.57 -8.68 -3.05
N THR A 567 -7.67 -8.17 -2.21
CA THR A 567 -6.25 -8.06 -2.51
C THR A 567 -5.54 -9.39 -2.73
N ASP A 568 -6.00 -10.43 -2.04
CA ASP A 568 -5.29 -11.72 -1.96
C ASP A 568 -3.92 -11.56 -1.25
N PHE A 569 -3.81 -10.56 -0.37
CA PHE A 569 -2.62 -10.39 0.46
C PHE A 569 -2.38 -11.63 1.30
N ASP A 570 -1.11 -12.00 1.42
CA ASP A 570 -0.64 -13.21 2.07
C ASP A 570 -0.95 -14.52 1.31
N GLY A 571 -1.80 -14.48 0.24
CA GLY A 571 -2.03 -15.55 -0.72
C GLY A 571 -1.36 -15.28 -2.08
N ASP A 572 -0.15 -14.71 -2.07
CA ASP A 572 0.65 -14.25 -3.22
C ASP A 572 0.20 -12.91 -3.86
N GLY A 573 -0.85 -12.25 -3.36
CA GLY A 573 -1.25 -10.90 -3.77
C GLY A 573 -0.25 -9.85 -3.30
N THR A 574 0.41 -9.14 -4.22
CA THR A 574 1.24 -7.96 -3.94
C THR A 574 1.69 -7.32 -5.24
N VAL A 575 1.70 -5.99 -5.30
CA VAL A 575 2.14 -5.23 -6.48
C VAL A 575 2.95 -4.00 -6.07
N ARG A 576 3.80 -3.51 -6.98
CA ARG A 576 4.50 -2.24 -6.74
C ARG A 576 3.47 -1.10 -6.59
N GLY A 577 3.59 -0.32 -5.52
CA GLY A 577 2.68 0.79 -5.21
C GLY A 577 1.46 0.39 -4.36
N MET A 578 1.26 -0.92 -4.13
CA MET A 578 0.29 -1.48 -3.20
C MET A 578 0.80 -2.86 -2.75
N ALA A 579 1.89 -2.83 -1.96
CA ALA A 579 2.63 -4.03 -1.57
C ALA A 579 2.10 -4.70 -0.30
N ASP A 580 1.46 -3.96 0.58
CA ASP A 580 0.80 -4.45 1.79
C ASP A 580 -0.35 -3.51 2.22
N ALA A 581 -1.04 -3.84 3.30
CA ALA A 581 -2.22 -3.09 3.75
C ALA A 581 -1.92 -1.63 4.13
N SER A 582 -0.67 -1.26 4.43
CA SER A 582 -0.30 0.14 4.70
C SER A 582 -0.32 1.03 3.44
N GLU A 583 -0.31 0.42 2.27
CA GLU A 583 -0.25 1.11 0.98
C GLU A 583 -1.63 1.26 0.29
N MET A 584 -2.70 0.74 0.89
CA MET A 584 -4.02 0.71 0.25
C MET A 584 -4.59 2.10 -0.04
N ILE A 585 -4.25 3.13 0.73
CA ILE A 585 -4.66 4.52 0.46
C ILE A 585 -4.14 5.03 -0.90
N ASN A 586 -3.03 4.46 -1.41
CA ASN A 586 -2.50 4.82 -2.73
C ASN A 586 -3.50 4.49 -3.85
N PHE A 587 -4.27 3.41 -3.71
CA PHE A 587 -5.30 3.07 -4.69
C PHE A 587 -6.36 4.19 -4.79
N THR A 588 -6.84 4.68 -3.65
CA THR A 588 -7.75 5.83 -3.60
C THR A 588 -7.16 7.09 -4.25
N ARG A 589 -5.88 7.39 -3.98
CA ARG A 589 -5.21 8.53 -4.62
C ARG A 589 -5.21 8.41 -6.14
N HIS A 590 -4.91 7.23 -6.67
CA HIS A 590 -4.95 6.98 -8.11
C HIS A 590 -6.35 7.09 -8.70
N LEU A 591 -7.40 6.66 -7.98
CA LEU A 591 -8.79 6.84 -8.41
C LEU A 591 -9.20 8.32 -8.41
N LEU A 592 -8.85 9.08 -7.37
CA LEU A 592 -9.08 10.53 -7.32
C LEU A 592 -8.38 11.28 -8.46
N ALA A 593 -7.13 10.92 -8.76
CA ALA A 593 -6.39 11.49 -9.90
C ALA A 593 -7.07 11.21 -11.25
N ARG A 594 -7.79 10.09 -11.36
CA ARG A 594 -8.62 9.71 -12.53
C ARG A 594 -10.04 10.28 -12.51
N LYS A 595 -10.34 11.15 -11.52
CA LYS A 595 -11.63 11.85 -11.39
C LYS A 595 -12.83 10.94 -11.07
N TYR A 596 -12.60 9.79 -10.45
CA TYR A 596 -13.68 9.03 -9.84
C TYR A 596 -14.36 9.87 -8.75
N SER A 597 -15.68 9.81 -8.68
CA SER A 597 -16.43 10.48 -7.62
C SER A 597 -16.23 9.77 -6.27
N GLU A 598 -16.40 10.49 -5.16
CA GLU A 598 -16.36 9.89 -3.81
C GLU A 598 -17.35 8.72 -3.69
N ARG A 599 -18.52 8.82 -4.31
CA ARG A 599 -19.54 7.76 -4.33
C ARG A 599 -19.06 6.51 -5.09
N ASP A 600 -18.35 6.70 -6.21
CA ASP A 600 -17.80 5.56 -6.96
C ASP A 600 -16.68 4.88 -6.17
N ILE A 601 -15.83 5.65 -5.50
CA ILE A 601 -14.77 5.13 -4.64
C ILE A 601 -15.36 4.37 -3.44
N GLU A 602 -16.44 4.88 -2.83
CA GLU A 602 -17.17 4.18 -1.76
C GLU A 602 -17.71 2.82 -2.24
N LYS A 603 -18.29 2.76 -3.45
CA LYS A 603 -18.76 1.51 -4.06
C LYS A 603 -17.64 0.50 -4.24
N ILE A 604 -16.50 0.93 -4.79
CA ILE A 604 -15.31 0.10 -5.04
C ILE A 604 -14.76 -0.47 -3.71
N TRP A 605 -14.64 0.36 -2.66
CA TRP A 605 -14.03 -0.03 -1.39
C TRP A 605 -14.90 -0.93 -0.51
N GLY A 606 -16.19 -1.06 -0.78
CA GLY A 606 -17.02 -1.92 0.05
C GLY A 606 -18.50 -1.83 -0.26
N GLY A 607 -19.01 -0.70 -0.75
CA GLY A 607 -20.44 -0.48 -0.95
C GLY A 607 -21.10 -1.56 -1.82
N ASN A 608 -20.45 -1.97 -2.89
CA ASN A 608 -20.97 -3.03 -3.78
C ASN A 608 -21.02 -4.39 -3.09
N TRP A 609 -19.96 -4.76 -2.37
CA TRP A 609 -19.91 -6.00 -1.60
C TRP A 609 -20.98 -6.04 -0.51
N LEU A 610 -21.10 -4.95 0.26
CA LEU A 610 -22.07 -4.86 1.35
C LEU A 610 -23.51 -4.90 0.86
N ARG A 611 -23.80 -4.38 -0.33
CA ARG A 611 -25.10 -4.51 -1.00
C ARG A 611 -25.44 -5.99 -1.23
N VAL A 612 -24.51 -6.75 -1.80
CA VAL A 612 -24.71 -8.20 -2.05
C VAL A 612 -24.82 -8.95 -0.73
N MET A 613 -23.94 -8.70 0.21
CA MET A 613 -23.96 -9.32 1.54
C MET A 613 -25.29 -9.09 2.26
N ALA A 614 -25.78 -7.85 2.28
CA ALA A 614 -27.07 -7.49 2.88
C ALA A 614 -28.23 -8.23 2.22
N GLN A 615 -28.23 -8.31 0.88
CA GLN A 615 -29.25 -9.01 0.12
C GLN A 615 -29.28 -10.52 0.45
N VAL A 616 -28.11 -11.16 0.45
CA VAL A 616 -27.97 -12.59 0.74
C VAL A 616 -28.37 -12.90 2.19
N GLN A 617 -27.94 -12.08 3.15
CA GLN A 617 -28.31 -12.24 4.56
C GLN A 617 -29.79 -11.99 4.83
N ALA A 618 -30.43 -11.04 4.12
CA ALA A 618 -31.86 -10.78 4.25
C ALA A 618 -32.75 -11.94 3.72
N ALA A 619 -32.22 -12.72 2.77
CA ALA A 619 -32.90 -13.90 2.22
C ALA A 619 -32.78 -15.16 3.09
N LYS A 620 -32.02 -15.08 4.20
CA LYS A 620 -31.86 -16.21 5.15
C LYS A 620 -33.20 -16.72 5.63
N GLN A 621 -33.44 -18.01 5.47
CA GLN A 621 -34.65 -18.67 5.96
C GLN A 621 -34.57 -18.82 7.50
N LYS A 622 -35.69 -18.51 8.17
CA LYS A 622 -35.79 -18.60 9.64
C LYS A 622 -35.92 -20.06 10.11
#